data_89ba85a5a7c462eaa3cd083ef61d9e91
#
_entry.id   89ba85a5a7c462eaa3cd083ef61d9e91
#
_cell.length_a   1.000
_cell.length_b   1.000
_cell.length_c   1.000
_cell.angle_alpha   90.00
_cell.angle_beta   90.00
_cell.angle_gamma   90.00
#
_symmetry.space_group_name_H-M   'P 1'
#
loop_
_entity.id
_entity.type
_entity.pdbx_description
1 polymer ?
#
loop_
_entity_poly.entity_id
_entity_poly.type
_entity_poly.pdbx_seq_one_letter_code
_entity_poly.pdbx_strand_id
1 'polypeptide(L)'
;MEPTILFKGVDITEDVTIEQYIHDSYAEQHADTLLIKFSNSEGLWDKWNPELEDEIEIINGTEKTGIMFVKEKMPEPGYYTLRASSTPQIMQIKRSYSWEDATFLQIAQEIAARNDMILKKYGIQNQKYSFVAQNQERDLDFLENLCVLEGCAFIIFDKSLILYQEEYLESKNAIAVEIDGQNNFYYSEEMLYSGCEINNGDIQYVYIKDVSYEYIAQKDIKNHITSKAEEERFAKNMLKFLNKNQKKGYFYTNQIAEGLTAGSVININTEDTGSFNGKIFLTRVRHDYKKGQSKIFFRKVVE
;
A
#
# COMPACT_ATOMS: atom_id res chain seq x y z
N MET A 1 -11.94 0.58 24.70
CA MET A 1 -10.65 0.99 25.32
C MET A 1 -10.23 2.25 24.59
N GLU A 2 -9.79 3.29 25.29
CA GLU A 2 -9.25 4.49 24.64
C GLU A 2 -7.89 4.13 24.02
N PRO A 3 -7.58 4.63 22.79
CA PRO A 3 -6.32 4.34 22.17
C PRO A 3 -5.17 5.09 22.87
N THR A 4 -4.01 4.45 22.97
CA THR A 4 -2.77 5.10 23.42
C THR A 4 -2.22 5.97 22.30
N ILE A 5 -1.83 7.20 22.60
CA ILE A 5 -1.28 8.18 21.65
C ILE A 5 0.15 8.48 22.04
N LEU A 6 1.08 8.14 21.16
CA LEU A 6 2.48 8.52 21.29
C LEU A 6 2.78 9.69 20.34
N PHE A 7 3.23 10.81 20.88
CA PHE A 7 3.68 11.96 20.09
C PHE A 7 5.16 12.24 20.42
N LYS A 8 6.01 12.21 19.37
CA LYS A 8 7.48 12.28 19.56
C LYS A 8 8.00 11.19 20.52
N GLY A 9 7.37 10.02 20.53
CA GLY A 9 7.71 8.92 21.44
C GLY A 9 7.24 9.10 22.89
N VAL A 10 6.55 10.19 23.21
CA VAL A 10 5.98 10.46 24.54
C VAL A 10 4.50 10.07 24.55
N ASP A 11 4.06 9.34 25.56
CA ASP A 11 2.64 9.03 25.78
C ASP A 11 1.92 10.29 26.27
N ILE A 12 0.95 10.76 25.47
CA ILE A 12 0.14 11.95 25.75
C ILE A 12 -1.34 11.60 25.93
N THR A 13 -1.67 10.32 26.09
CA THR A 13 -3.04 9.83 26.13
C THR A 13 -3.91 10.56 27.17
N GLU A 14 -3.39 10.76 28.36
CA GLU A 14 -4.08 11.44 29.45
C GLU A 14 -4.21 12.97 29.27
N ASP A 15 -3.38 13.55 28.37
CA ASP A 15 -3.33 15.00 28.16
C ASP A 15 -4.28 15.46 27.05
N VAL A 16 -4.81 14.56 26.23
CA VAL A 16 -5.57 14.91 25.03
C VAL A 16 -6.92 14.22 24.97
N THR A 17 -7.86 14.86 24.31
CA THR A 17 -9.18 14.28 23.98
C THR A 17 -9.33 14.16 22.48
N ILE A 18 -9.55 12.92 21.99
CA ILE A 18 -9.76 12.64 20.57
C ILE A 18 -11.23 12.92 20.21
N GLU A 19 -11.45 13.76 19.20
CA GLU A 19 -12.75 14.05 18.61
C GLU A 19 -13.04 13.20 17.37
N GLN A 20 -11.98 12.90 16.61
CA GLN A 20 -12.06 12.08 15.41
C GLN A 20 -10.73 11.37 15.16
N TYR A 21 -10.82 10.12 14.73
CA TYR A 21 -9.66 9.33 14.35
C TYR A 21 -10.03 8.47 13.14
N ILE A 22 -9.29 8.64 12.06
CA ILE A 22 -9.42 7.84 10.83
C ILE A 22 -8.04 7.34 10.44
N HIS A 23 -7.90 6.04 10.29
CA HIS A 23 -6.69 5.39 9.82
C HIS A 23 -6.99 4.65 8.52
N ASP A 24 -6.18 4.91 7.49
CA ASP A 24 -6.19 4.18 6.22
C ASP A 24 -4.89 3.39 6.08
N SER A 25 -4.97 2.08 6.01
CA SER A 25 -3.86 1.21 5.62
C SER A 25 -3.95 0.82 4.15
N TYR A 26 -2.81 0.70 3.48
CA TYR A 26 -2.69 0.39 2.05
C TYR A 26 -1.72 -0.77 1.81
N ALA A 27 -2.07 -1.65 0.89
CA ALA A 27 -1.27 -2.83 0.59
C ALA A 27 -0.33 -2.68 -0.62
N GLU A 28 -0.55 -1.71 -1.49
CA GLU A 28 0.13 -1.66 -2.77
C GLU A 28 0.65 -0.25 -3.04
N GLN A 29 1.97 -0.05 -2.91
CA GLN A 29 2.73 1.15 -3.28
C GLN A 29 2.19 2.50 -2.75
N HIS A 30 1.26 2.45 -1.81
CA HIS A 30 0.73 3.64 -1.16
C HIS A 30 1.17 3.72 0.30
N ALA A 31 1.26 4.92 0.80
CA ALA A 31 1.55 5.18 2.21
C ALA A 31 0.26 5.13 3.04
N ASP A 32 0.35 4.54 4.22
CA ASP A 32 -0.72 4.65 5.21
C ASP A 32 -0.94 6.09 5.61
N THR A 33 -2.19 6.44 5.91
CA THR A 33 -2.56 7.81 6.31
C THR A 33 -3.38 7.82 7.58
N LEU A 34 -3.16 8.86 8.38
CA LEU A 34 -3.86 9.14 9.61
C LEU A 34 -4.46 10.54 9.54
N LEU A 35 -5.74 10.66 9.89
CA LEU A 35 -6.37 11.91 10.24
C LEU A 35 -6.83 11.82 11.69
N ILE A 36 -6.34 12.73 12.53
CA ILE A 36 -6.76 12.79 13.93
C ILE A 36 -7.09 14.23 14.32
N LYS A 37 -8.25 14.40 14.93
CA LYS A 37 -8.74 15.68 15.45
C LYS A 37 -8.84 15.60 16.96
N PHE A 38 -8.23 16.56 17.62
CA PHE A 38 -8.22 16.71 19.07
C PHE A 38 -9.07 17.90 19.53
N SER A 39 -9.63 17.81 20.72
CA SER A 39 -10.06 19.00 21.44
C SER A 39 -8.85 19.84 21.84
N ASN A 40 -8.92 21.15 21.68
CA ASN A 40 -7.85 22.10 22.01
C ASN A 40 -8.37 23.31 22.77
N SER A 41 -9.41 23.14 23.59
CA SER A 41 -10.02 24.23 24.38
C SER A 41 -9.04 24.90 25.34
N GLU A 42 -8.04 24.17 25.82
CA GLU A 42 -7.00 24.68 26.73
C GLU A 42 -5.73 25.17 26.00
N GLY A 43 -5.70 25.11 24.68
CA GLY A 43 -4.57 25.54 23.86
C GLY A 43 -3.29 24.72 24.07
N LEU A 44 -3.40 23.43 24.41
CA LEU A 44 -2.25 22.54 24.62
C LEU A 44 -1.46 22.36 23.33
N TRP A 45 -2.15 22.10 22.23
CA TRP A 45 -1.50 21.90 20.93
C TRP A 45 -0.79 23.17 20.44
N ASP A 46 -1.31 24.35 20.77
CA ASP A 46 -0.64 25.63 20.46
C ASP A 46 0.66 25.80 21.29
N LYS A 47 0.66 25.32 22.53
CA LYS A 47 1.87 25.33 23.39
C LYS A 47 2.90 24.30 22.96
N TRP A 48 2.47 23.11 22.59
CA TRP A 48 3.34 22.02 22.11
C TRP A 48 3.93 22.33 20.72
N ASN A 49 3.23 23.15 19.95
CA ASN A 49 3.63 23.61 18.62
C ASN A 49 4.19 22.48 17.74
N PRO A 50 3.37 21.47 17.35
CA PRO A 50 3.83 20.37 16.53
C PRO A 50 4.44 20.89 15.23
N GLU A 51 5.50 20.23 14.77
CA GLU A 51 6.18 20.56 13.52
C GLU A 51 5.83 19.50 12.44
N LEU A 52 6.03 19.87 11.17
CA LEU A 52 5.96 18.88 10.10
C LEU A 52 7.10 17.87 10.30
N GLU A 53 6.82 16.61 10.00
CA GLU A 53 7.68 15.45 10.25
C GLU A 53 7.80 15.02 11.72
N ASP A 54 7.12 15.67 12.66
CA ASP A 54 6.98 15.10 14.00
C ASP A 54 6.31 13.73 13.94
N GLU A 55 6.78 12.81 14.77
CA GLU A 55 6.29 11.44 14.81
C GLU A 55 5.03 11.31 15.67
N ILE A 56 4.03 10.60 15.16
CA ILE A 56 2.83 10.21 15.88
C ILE A 56 2.54 8.73 15.66
N GLU A 57 2.17 8.02 16.72
CA GLU A 57 1.70 6.63 16.66
C GLU A 57 0.43 6.48 17.51
N ILE A 58 -0.52 5.69 17.02
CA ILE A 58 -1.74 5.34 17.75
C ILE A 58 -1.79 3.83 17.92
N ILE A 59 -2.03 3.39 19.17
CA ILE A 59 -2.15 1.99 19.54
C ILE A 59 -3.55 1.79 20.11
N ASN A 60 -4.36 0.96 19.46
CA ASN A 60 -5.72 0.64 19.87
C ASN A 60 -5.86 -0.89 20.04
N GLY A 61 -5.68 -1.36 21.27
CA GLY A 61 -5.63 -2.79 21.56
C GLY A 61 -4.46 -3.47 20.85
N THR A 62 -4.75 -4.38 19.94
CA THR A 62 -3.74 -5.06 19.09
C THR A 62 -3.40 -4.32 17.82
N GLU A 63 -4.19 -3.33 17.46
CA GLU A 63 -3.98 -2.52 16.26
C GLU A 63 -3.09 -1.33 16.54
N LYS A 64 -2.24 -1.00 15.59
CA LYS A 64 -1.40 0.17 15.65
C LYS A 64 -1.18 0.77 14.27
N THR A 65 -1.05 2.07 14.23
CA THR A 65 -0.70 2.79 12.99
C THR A 65 0.76 2.60 12.60
N GLY A 66 1.60 2.13 13.53
CA GLY A 66 3.03 2.32 13.45
C GLY A 66 3.40 3.81 13.50
N ILE A 67 4.68 4.10 13.40
CA ILE A 67 5.17 5.47 13.38
C ILE A 67 4.75 6.16 12.09
N MET A 68 4.08 7.30 12.23
CA MET A 68 3.64 8.16 11.14
C MET A 68 4.21 9.57 11.30
N PHE A 69 4.42 10.26 10.20
CA PHE A 69 5.03 11.59 10.14
C PHE A 69 3.96 12.64 9.84
N VAL A 70 3.89 13.69 10.66
CA VAL A 70 2.93 14.80 10.49
C VAL A 70 3.18 15.51 9.15
N LYS A 71 2.17 15.58 8.30
CA LYS A 71 2.23 16.24 6.98
C LYS A 71 1.46 17.54 6.93
N GLU A 72 0.44 17.66 7.74
CA GLU A 72 -0.42 18.84 7.77
C GLU A 72 -0.91 19.12 9.19
N LYS A 73 -0.95 20.39 9.53
CA LYS A 73 -1.45 20.91 10.80
C LYS A 73 -2.61 21.87 10.51
N MET A 74 -3.74 21.63 11.12
CA MET A 74 -4.97 22.41 10.91
C MET A 74 -5.51 22.89 12.27
N PRO A 75 -5.01 24.01 12.81
CA PRO A 75 -5.59 24.63 13.99
C PRO A 75 -6.95 25.26 13.65
N GLU A 76 -7.94 24.99 14.50
CA GLU A 76 -9.27 25.55 14.43
C GLU A 76 -9.68 26.06 15.82
N PRO A 77 -10.61 27.02 15.95
CA PRO A 77 -11.09 27.44 17.27
C PRO A 77 -11.61 26.24 18.09
N GLY A 78 -10.93 25.94 19.20
CA GLY A 78 -11.27 24.83 20.09
C GLY A 78 -10.84 23.44 19.64
N TYR A 79 -10.20 23.31 18.47
CA TYR A 79 -9.75 22.03 17.92
C TYR A 79 -8.36 22.12 17.29
N TYR A 80 -7.70 20.98 17.18
CA TYR A 80 -6.45 20.85 16.45
C TYR A 80 -6.46 19.54 15.67
N THR A 81 -6.27 19.60 14.35
CA THR A 81 -6.27 18.42 13.49
C THR A 81 -4.88 18.20 12.93
N LEU A 82 -4.42 16.96 13.01
CA LEU A 82 -3.19 16.49 12.38
C LEU A 82 -3.53 15.51 11.28
N ARG A 83 -2.84 15.65 10.14
CA ARG A 83 -2.79 14.61 9.11
C ARG A 83 -1.37 14.08 9.03
N ALA A 84 -1.21 12.77 9.08
CA ALA A 84 0.09 12.12 9.05
C ALA A 84 0.13 10.99 8.00
N SER A 85 1.34 10.57 7.63
CA SER A 85 1.58 9.50 6.67
C SER A 85 2.75 8.63 7.14
N SER A 86 2.74 7.36 6.76
CA SER A 86 3.83 6.41 7.06
C SER A 86 5.15 6.73 6.34
N THR A 87 5.14 7.61 5.32
CA THR A 87 6.33 8.00 4.55
C THR A 87 6.94 9.31 5.05
N PRO A 88 8.24 9.38 5.36
CA PRO A 88 8.91 10.63 5.67
C PRO A 88 9.08 11.52 4.43
N GLN A 89 9.22 12.84 4.65
CA GLN A 89 9.33 13.84 3.58
C GLN A 89 10.56 13.62 2.69
N ILE A 90 11.64 13.07 3.24
CA ILE A 90 12.88 12.77 2.51
C ILE A 90 12.64 11.87 1.28
N MET A 91 11.60 11.02 1.30
CA MET A 91 11.23 10.16 0.18
C MET A 91 10.61 10.91 -1.01
N GLN A 92 10.25 12.19 -0.84
CA GLN A 92 9.76 13.04 -1.92
C GLN A 92 10.90 13.65 -2.78
N ILE A 93 12.14 13.51 -2.34
CA ILE A 93 13.31 14.06 -3.06
C ILE A 93 13.55 13.22 -4.32
N LYS A 94 13.61 13.90 -5.46
CA LYS A 94 14.02 13.28 -6.73
C LYS A 94 15.52 13.08 -6.76
N ARG A 95 15.95 11.89 -7.19
CA ARG A 95 17.35 11.47 -7.18
C ARG A 95 17.72 10.81 -8.51
N SER A 96 19.02 10.75 -8.78
CA SER A 96 19.59 9.98 -9.88
C SER A 96 20.68 9.06 -9.35
N TYR A 97 20.51 7.77 -9.59
CA TYR A 97 21.44 6.71 -9.23
C TYR A 97 21.54 5.71 -10.37
N SER A 98 22.65 4.99 -10.45
CA SER A 98 22.78 3.83 -11.33
C SER A 98 23.39 2.67 -10.59
N TRP A 99 22.97 1.48 -10.95
CA TRP A 99 23.46 0.21 -10.42
C TRP A 99 23.92 -0.67 -11.57
N GLU A 100 25.11 -1.21 -11.43
CA GLU A 100 25.68 -2.21 -12.34
C GLU A 100 25.81 -3.54 -11.60
N ASP A 101 25.45 -4.63 -12.25
CA ASP A 101 25.54 -5.99 -11.69
C ASP A 101 24.85 -6.16 -10.32
N ALA A 102 23.84 -5.37 -10.04
CA ALA A 102 23.13 -5.36 -8.76
C ALA A 102 21.89 -6.26 -8.76
N THR A 103 21.54 -6.77 -7.59
CA THR A 103 20.27 -7.49 -7.41
C THR A 103 19.15 -6.56 -6.97
N PHE A 104 17.90 -6.95 -7.27
CA PHE A 104 16.70 -6.20 -6.84
C PHE A 104 16.72 -5.91 -5.33
N LEU A 105 17.08 -6.88 -4.50
CA LEU A 105 17.14 -6.68 -3.05
C LEU A 105 18.28 -5.77 -2.60
N GLN A 106 19.42 -5.71 -3.32
CA GLN A 106 20.48 -4.75 -3.04
C GLN A 106 19.99 -3.32 -3.30
N ILE A 107 19.35 -3.09 -4.44
CA ILE A 107 18.75 -1.80 -4.80
C ILE A 107 17.72 -1.37 -3.74
N ALA A 108 16.80 -2.27 -3.38
CA ALA A 108 15.78 -1.98 -2.38
C ALA A 108 16.39 -1.73 -0.98
N GLN A 109 17.45 -2.44 -0.60
CA GLN A 109 18.16 -2.22 0.66
C GLN A 109 18.81 -0.83 0.72
N GLU A 110 19.42 -0.38 -0.36
CA GLU A 110 20.01 0.96 -0.46
C GLU A 110 18.94 2.05 -0.40
N ILE A 111 17.80 1.84 -1.08
CA ILE A 111 16.65 2.75 -1.01
C ILE A 111 16.11 2.82 0.43
N ALA A 112 15.94 1.70 1.10
CA ALA A 112 15.49 1.67 2.48
C ALA A 112 16.47 2.41 3.40
N ALA A 113 17.76 2.09 3.32
CA ALA A 113 18.80 2.65 4.18
C ALA A 113 18.94 4.18 4.05
N ARG A 114 18.90 4.73 2.82
CA ARG A 114 19.01 6.18 2.62
C ARG A 114 17.77 6.98 3.03
N ASN A 115 16.68 6.28 3.36
CA ASN A 115 15.45 6.86 3.87
C ASN A 115 15.17 6.46 5.34
N ASP A 116 16.20 6.00 6.06
CA ASP A 116 16.13 5.60 7.47
C ASP A 116 15.09 4.50 7.74
N MET A 117 14.92 3.57 6.78
CA MET A 117 13.98 2.47 6.87
C MET A 117 14.68 1.12 6.96
N ILE A 118 14.01 0.16 7.58
CA ILE A 118 14.43 -1.24 7.63
C ILE A 118 13.76 -2.00 6.49
N LEU A 119 14.57 -2.69 5.65
CA LEU A 119 14.01 -3.57 4.62
C LEU A 119 13.52 -4.89 5.24
N LYS A 120 12.24 -5.21 5.03
CA LYS A 120 11.64 -6.52 5.28
C LYS A 120 11.22 -7.13 3.94
N LYS A 121 11.29 -8.46 3.81
CA LYS A 121 11.00 -9.15 2.53
C LYS A 121 10.24 -10.44 2.74
N TYR A 122 9.25 -10.70 1.88
CA TYR A 122 8.40 -11.89 1.93
C TYR A 122 8.20 -12.47 0.53
N GLY A 123 8.72 -13.68 0.30
CA GLY A 123 8.57 -14.42 -0.95
C GLY A 123 9.29 -13.83 -2.17
N ILE A 124 10.10 -12.79 -2.01
CA ILE A 124 10.75 -12.07 -3.11
C ILE A 124 11.76 -12.94 -3.86
N GLN A 125 11.65 -12.98 -5.18
CA GLN A 125 12.65 -13.51 -6.07
C GLN A 125 13.73 -12.43 -6.31
N ASN A 126 14.97 -12.74 -5.93
CA ASN A 126 16.06 -11.76 -6.01
C ASN A 126 16.73 -11.79 -7.40
N GLN A 127 16.11 -11.15 -8.38
CA GLN A 127 16.63 -11.04 -9.73
C GLN A 127 17.87 -10.14 -9.78
N LYS A 128 18.81 -10.47 -10.69
CA LYS A 128 20.01 -9.68 -10.93
C LYS A 128 19.82 -8.87 -12.22
N TYR A 129 20.20 -7.61 -12.17
CA TYR A 129 20.25 -6.70 -13.30
C TYR A 129 21.69 -6.42 -13.71
N SER A 130 21.99 -6.39 -15.00
CA SER A 130 23.27 -5.91 -15.50
C SER A 130 23.41 -4.40 -15.34
N PHE A 131 22.30 -3.67 -15.54
CA PHE A 131 22.25 -2.22 -15.39
C PHE A 131 20.82 -1.76 -15.06
N VAL A 132 20.69 -0.87 -14.08
CA VAL A 132 19.43 -0.17 -13.75
C VAL A 132 19.75 1.27 -13.40
N ALA A 133 18.93 2.21 -13.86
CA ALA A 133 19.07 3.63 -13.58
C ALA A 133 17.77 4.25 -13.05
N GLN A 134 17.89 4.95 -11.95
CA GLN A 134 16.91 5.92 -11.43
C GLN A 134 17.31 7.29 -12.00
N ASN A 135 16.40 7.98 -12.70
CA ASN A 135 16.71 9.22 -13.36
C ASN A 135 15.74 10.33 -12.97
N GLN A 136 16.16 11.26 -12.08
CA GLN A 136 15.39 12.41 -11.62
C GLN A 136 13.98 12.04 -11.13
N GLU A 137 13.85 10.91 -10.45
CA GLU A 137 12.59 10.41 -9.90
C GLU A 137 12.71 10.11 -8.40
N ARG A 138 11.56 10.06 -7.71
CA ARG A 138 11.51 9.72 -6.28
C ARG A 138 11.85 8.25 -6.09
N ASP A 139 12.43 7.93 -4.93
CA ASP A 139 12.81 6.55 -4.60
C ASP A 139 11.62 5.58 -4.68
N LEU A 140 10.44 6.00 -4.22
CA LEU A 140 9.25 5.16 -4.26
C LEU A 140 8.71 4.95 -5.67
N ASP A 141 8.71 5.98 -6.53
CA ASP A 141 8.25 5.85 -7.92
C ASP A 141 9.16 4.89 -8.71
N PHE A 142 10.47 5.01 -8.48
CA PHE A 142 11.45 4.09 -9.07
C PHE A 142 11.25 2.66 -8.58
N LEU A 143 11.09 2.47 -7.26
CA LEU A 143 10.88 1.14 -6.67
C LEU A 143 9.55 0.53 -7.12
N GLU A 144 8.48 1.32 -7.25
CA GLU A 144 7.19 0.88 -7.78
C GLU A 144 7.33 0.31 -9.18
N ASN A 145 8.03 1.03 -10.07
CA ASN A 145 8.30 0.55 -11.42
C ASN A 145 9.05 -0.80 -11.43
N LEU A 146 10.08 -0.95 -10.59
CA LEU A 146 10.78 -2.23 -10.45
C LEU A 146 9.89 -3.32 -9.88
N CYS A 147 9.09 -3.01 -8.87
CA CYS A 147 8.14 -3.97 -8.28
C CYS A 147 7.15 -4.50 -9.31
N VAL A 148 6.58 -3.63 -10.15
CA VAL A 148 5.67 -4.05 -11.22
C VAL A 148 6.37 -5.02 -12.18
N LEU A 149 7.61 -4.73 -12.60
CA LEU A 149 8.39 -5.59 -13.50
C LEU A 149 8.75 -6.93 -12.87
N GLU A 150 8.91 -6.98 -11.54
CA GLU A 150 9.25 -8.21 -10.81
C GLU A 150 8.00 -8.91 -10.22
N GLY A 151 6.80 -8.41 -10.45
CA GLY A 151 5.53 -9.00 -9.99
C GLY A 151 5.38 -8.97 -8.47
N CYS A 152 5.94 -7.95 -7.83
CA CYS A 152 5.87 -7.74 -6.40
C CYS A 152 5.29 -6.36 -6.05
N ALA A 153 5.10 -6.11 -4.77
CA ALA A 153 4.64 -4.84 -4.25
C ALA A 153 5.34 -4.50 -2.93
N PHE A 154 5.11 -3.30 -2.42
CA PHE A 154 5.64 -2.90 -1.11
C PHE A 154 4.60 -2.17 -0.27
N ILE A 155 4.82 -2.21 1.04
CA ILE A 155 4.11 -1.45 2.07
C ILE A 155 5.15 -0.67 2.86
N ILE A 156 4.81 0.54 3.29
CA ILE A 156 5.60 1.31 4.25
C ILE A 156 4.85 1.37 5.57
N PHE A 157 5.41 0.70 6.57
CA PHE A 157 4.82 0.59 7.88
C PHE A 157 5.90 0.61 8.97
N ASP A 158 5.72 1.42 9.98
CA ASP A 158 6.57 1.49 11.17
C ASP A 158 8.07 1.59 10.82
N LYS A 159 8.43 2.62 10.05
CA LYS A 159 9.80 2.84 9.51
C LYS A 159 10.39 1.63 8.78
N SER A 160 9.54 0.79 8.22
CA SER A 160 9.98 -0.37 7.44
C SER A 160 9.47 -0.29 6.02
N LEU A 161 10.36 -0.57 5.06
CA LEU A 161 10.01 -0.87 3.68
C LEU A 161 9.80 -2.39 3.58
N ILE A 162 8.56 -2.82 3.38
CA ILE A 162 8.15 -4.22 3.38
C ILE A 162 7.88 -4.63 1.93
N LEU A 163 8.82 -5.34 1.31
CA LEU A 163 8.64 -5.94 -0.01
C LEU A 163 7.97 -7.30 0.10
N TYR A 164 7.00 -7.56 -0.75
CA TYR A 164 6.36 -8.87 -0.80
C TYR A 164 6.02 -9.27 -2.24
N GLN A 165 6.15 -10.57 -2.52
CA GLN A 165 5.58 -11.16 -3.73
C GLN A 165 4.07 -11.22 -3.55
N GLU A 166 3.29 -10.71 -4.51
CA GLU A 166 1.82 -10.67 -4.39
C GLU A 166 1.24 -12.07 -4.15
N GLU A 167 1.66 -13.07 -4.90
CA GLU A 167 1.24 -14.46 -4.75
C GLU A 167 1.55 -15.05 -3.36
N TYR A 168 2.65 -14.61 -2.73
CA TYR A 168 3.00 -15.05 -1.38
C TYR A 168 1.95 -14.60 -0.35
N LEU A 169 1.49 -13.35 -0.39
CA LEU A 169 0.42 -12.89 0.49
C LEU A 169 -0.94 -13.51 0.13
N GLU A 170 -1.26 -13.56 -1.16
CA GLU A 170 -2.49 -14.17 -1.67
C GLU A 170 -2.62 -15.65 -1.30
N SER A 171 -1.51 -16.38 -1.18
CA SER A 171 -1.49 -17.78 -0.77
C SER A 171 -1.76 -18.01 0.71
N LYS A 172 -1.72 -16.96 1.55
CA LYS A 172 -1.97 -17.09 2.99
C LYS A 172 -3.38 -17.60 3.27
N ASN A 173 -3.55 -18.21 4.44
CA ASN A 173 -4.86 -18.61 4.92
C ASN A 173 -5.75 -17.38 5.07
N ALA A 174 -6.97 -17.49 4.57
CA ALA A 174 -7.94 -16.42 4.72
C ALA A 174 -8.33 -16.27 6.20
N ILE A 175 -8.35 -15.03 6.66
CA ILE A 175 -8.88 -14.68 7.98
C ILE A 175 -10.40 -14.87 7.92
N ALA A 176 -10.96 -15.56 8.92
CA ALA A 176 -12.40 -15.69 9.04
C ALA A 176 -12.99 -14.34 9.47
N VAL A 177 -13.87 -13.79 8.65
CA VAL A 177 -14.60 -12.55 8.94
C VAL A 177 -16.08 -12.83 8.76
N GLU A 178 -16.88 -12.54 9.77
CA GLU A 178 -18.32 -12.50 9.60
C GLU A 178 -18.69 -11.24 8.84
N ILE A 179 -19.11 -11.43 7.60
CA ILE A 179 -19.64 -10.37 6.76
C ILE A 179 -21.16 -10.51 6.81
N ASP A 180 -21.81 -9.56 7.46
CA ASP A 180 -23.27 -9.49 7.45
C ASP A 180 -23.76 -9.22 6.03
N GLY A 181 -24.62 -10.09 5.49
CA GLY A 181 -25.16 -9.99 4.13
C GLY A 181 -25.96 -8.69 3.83
N GLN A 182 -26.24 -7.88 4.87
CA GLN A 182 -26.81 -6.54 4.72
C GLN A 182 -25.76 -5.45 4.50
N ASN A 183 -24.48 -5.79 4.50
CA ASN A 183 -23.42 -4.84 4.24
C ASN A 183 -23.48 -4.38 2.78
N ASN A 184 -23.47 -3.08 2.59
CA ASN A 184 -23.48 -2.44 1.28
C ASN A 184 -22.21 -2.83 0.51
N PHE A 185 -22.29 -3.91 -0.26
CA PHE A 185 -21.26 -4.33 -1.19
C PHE A 185 -21.35 -3.51 -2.47
N TYR A 186 -20.22 -2.97 -2.88
CA TYR A 186 -20.03 -2.36 -4.18
C TYR A 186 -18.88 -3.07 -4.88
N TYR A 187 -19.13 -3.56 -6.06
CA TYR A 187 -18.13 -4.28 -6.84
C TYR A 187 -18.23 -3.93 -8.31
N SER A 188 -17.11 -4.04 -8.99
CA SER A 188 -16.99 -3.83 -10.42
C SER A 188 -16.11 -4.91 -11.05
N GLU A 189 -16.39 -5.20 -12.30
CA GLU A 189 -15.58 -6.07 -13.14
C GLU A 189 -15.18 -5.29 -14.38
N GLU A 190 -13.87 -5.27 -14.67
CA GLU A 190 -13.29 -4.57 -15.81
C GLU A 190 -12.84 -5.58 -16.87
N MET A 191 -12.62 -5.08 -18.10
CA MET A 191 -12.10 -5.91 -19.17
C MET A 191 -10.67 -6.36 -18.87
N LEU A 192 -10.34 -7.59 -19.27
CA LEU A 192 -9.01 -8.15 -19.21
C LEU A 192 -8.23 -7.86 -20.48
N TYR A 193 -6.92 -7.65 -20.32
CA TYR A 193 -5.98 -7.74 -21.42
C TYR A 193 -5.59 -9.21 -21.64
N SER A 194 -5.55 -9.63 -22.89
CA SER A 194 -5.08 -10.96 -23.30
C SER A 194 -3.57 -11.07 -23.32
N GLY A 195 -2.90 -9.95 -23.47
CA GLY A 195 -1.45 -9.86 -23.56
C GLY A 195 -0.92 -8.48 -23.19
N CYS A 196 0.39 -8.39 -23.11
CA CYS A 196 1.09 -7.13 -22.91
C CYS A 196 2.28 -7.04 -23.86
N GLU A 197 2.34 -5.94 -24.57
CA GLU A 197 3.49 -5.50 -25.35
C GLU A 197 4.29 -4.52 -24.53
N ILE A 198 5.56 -4.81 -24.32
CA ILE A 198 6.51 -3.91 -23.69
C ILE A 198 7.48 -3.35 -24.74
N ASN A 199 7.81 -2.07 -24.60
CA ASN A 199 8.72 -1.35 -25.49
C ASN A 199 9.66 -0.50 -24.64
N ASN A 200 10.97 -0.54 -24.94
CA ASN A 200 11.97 0.32 -24.30
C ASN A 200 12.75 1.18 -25.33
N GLY A 201 12.22 1.28 -26.55
CA GLY A 201 12.86 2.00 -27.68
C GLY A 201 13.72 1.12 -28.55
N ASP A 202 14.46 0.17 -27.97
CA ASP A 202 15.36 -0.74 -28.72
C ASP A 202 14.71 -2.12 -28.95
N ILE A 203 13.84 -2.53 -28.03
CA ILE A 203 13.20 -3.85 -27.99
C ILE A 203 11.69 -3.68 -27.89
N GLN A 204 10.99 -4.43 -28.71
CA GLN A 204 9.54 -4.61 -28.66
C GLN A 204 9.24 -6.08 -28.47
N TYR A 205 8.60 -6.42 -27.37
CA TYR A 205 8.26 -7.81 -27.02
C TYR A 205 6.79 -7.92 -26.62
N VAL A 206 6.10 -8.94 -27.19
CA VAL A 206 4.68 -9.22 -26.91
C VAL A 206 4.55 -10.55 -26.20
N TYR A 207 3.95 -10.52 -25.01
CA TYR A 207 3.52 -11.71 -24.28
C TYR A 207 2.01 -11.87 -24.40
N ILE A 208 1.52 -13.02 -24.85
CA ILE A 208 0.11 -13.35 -24.97
C ILE A 208 -0.20 -14.50 -24.02
N LYS A 209 -1.11 -14.29 -23.07
CA LYS A 209 -1.59 -15.30 -22.11
C LYS A 209 -2.80 -16.07 -22.67
N ASP A 210 -3.72 -15.34 -23.32
CA ASP A 210 -4.98 -15.89 -23.78
C ASP A 210 -5.35 -15.31 -25.15
N VAL A 211 -5.44 -16.16 -26.15
CA VAL A 211 -5.76 -15.77 -27.53
C VAL A 211 -7.26 -15.52 -27.77
N SER A 212 -8.10 -15.82 -26.78
CA SER A 212 -9.56 -15.61 -26.90
C SER A 212 -10.00 -14.14 -26.72
N TYR A 213 -9.09 -13.28 -26.21
CA TYR A 213 -9.31 -11.84 -26.08
C TYR A 213 -8.47 -11.09 -27.11
N GLU A 214 -8.99 -9.99 -27.65
CA GLU A 214 -8.32 -9.21 -28.70
C GLU A 214 -7.50 -8.02 -28.16
N TYR A 215 -7.52 -7.77 -26.84
CA TYR A 215 -6.92 -6.57 -26.28
C TYR A 215 -5.50 -6.84 -25.75
N ILE A 216 -4.53 -6.27 -26.42
CA ILE A 216 -3.12 -6.27 -25.98
C ILE A 216 -2.81 -4.89 -25.42
N ALA A 217 -2.34 -4.85 -24.16
CA ALA A 217 -1.87 -3.61 -23.54
C ALA A 217 -0.50 -3.25 -24.11
N GLN A 218 -0.29 -1.98 -24.43
CA GLN A 218 1.03 -1.46 -24.84
C GLN A 218 1.62 -0.61 -23.71
N LYS A 219 2.85 -0.90 -23.32
CA LYS A 219 3.54 -0.24 -22.22
C LYS A 219 4.99 0.06 -22.56
N ASP A 220 5.34 1.34 -22.48
CA ASP A 220 6.73 1.75 -22.51
C ASP A 220 7.37 1.52 -21.15
N ILE A 221 8.53 0.90 -21.13
CA ILE A 221 9.34 0.68 -19.93
C ILE A 221 10.67 1.41 -20.07
N LYS A 222 11.15 1.97 -18.97
CA LYS A 222 12.40 2.72 -18.93
C LYS A 222 13.63 1.84 -18.69
N ASN A 223 13.40 0.62 -18.25
CA ASN A 223 14.45 -0.30 -17.84
C ASN A 223 15.18 -0.88 -19.05
N HIS A 224 16.49 -0.96 -18.93
CA HIS A 224 17.30 -1.67 -19.92
C HIS A 224 17.02 -3.18 -19.84
N ILE A 225 16.75 -3.79 -21.00
CA ILE A 225 16.50 -5.23 -21.12
C ILE A 225 17.72 -5.86 -21.75
N THR A 226 18.25 -6.89 -21.10
CA THR A 226 19.50 -7.55 -21.54
C THR A 226 19.30 -8.96 -22.05
N SER A 227 18.11 -9.54 -21.86
CA SER A 227 17.84 -10.92 -22.26
C SER A 227 16.36 -11.15 -22.58
N LYS A 228 16.09 -12.17 -23.42
CA LYS A 228 14.72 -12.63 -23.70
C LYS A 228 13.97 -13.09 -22.45
N ALA A 229 14.68 -13.61 -21.46
CA ALA A 229 14.07 -14.02 -20.19
C ALA A 229 13.56 -12.81 -19.39
N GLU A 230 14.25 -11.67 -19.47
CA GLU A 230 13.77 -10.40 -18.90
C GLU A 230 12.57 -9.85 -19.67
N GLU A 231 12.60 -9.89 -21.00
CA GLU A 231 11.46 -9.49 -21.84
C GLU A 231 10.19 -10.23 -21.42
N GLU A 232 10.25 -11.55 -21.39
CA GLU A 232 9.10 -12.39 -21.04
C GLU A 232 8.64 -12.12 -19.60
N ARG A 233 9.56 -12.06 -18.63
CA ARG A 233 9.26 -11.82 -17.22
C ARG A 233 8.56 -10.47 -17.03
N PHE A 234 9.08 -9.41 -17.63
CA PHE A 234 8.55 -8.07 -17.51
C PHE A 234 7.17 -7.95 -18.16
N ALA A 235 7.00 -8.46 -19.38
CA ALA A 235 5.71 -8.45 -20.07
C ALA A 235 4.64 -9.26 -19.32
N LYS A 236 5.01 -10.43 -18.78
CA LYS A 236 4.12 -11.28 -17.98
C LYS A 236 3.69 -10.60 -16.67
N ASN A 237 4.64 -10.02 -15.93
CA ASN A 237 4.35 -9.35 -14.68
C ASN A 237 3.56 -8.05 -14.90
N MET A 238 3.85 -7.30 -15.96
CA MET A 238 3.08 -6.13 -16.36
C MET A 238 1.63 -6.52 -16.70
N LEU A 239 1.42 -7.60 -17.45
CA LEU A 239 0.08 -8.10 -17.73
C LEU A 239 -0.67 -8.48 -16.45
N LYS A 240 0.02 -9.16 -15.51
CA LYS A 240 -0.57 -9.49 -14.20
C LYS A 240 -0.96 -8.22 -13.45
N PHE A 241 -0.09 -7.23 -13.39
CA PHE A 241 -0.36 -5.94 -12.74
C PHE A 241 -1.58 -5.24 -13.33
N LEU A 242 -1.71 -5.21 -14.66
CA LEU A 242 -2.84 -4.59 -15.36
C LEU A 242 -4.17 -5.30 -15.08
N ASN A 243 -4.13 -6.64 -14.97
CA ASN A 243 -5.33 -7.47 -14.82
C ASN A 243 -5.71 -7.76 -13.36
N LYS A 244 -4.81 -7.54 -12.38
CA LYS A 244 -5.06 -7.92 -10.99
C LYS A 244 -6.29 -7.27 -10.36
N ASN A 245 -6.66 -6.09 -10.82
CA ASN A 245 -7.80 -5.32 -10.34
C ASN A 245 -9.07 -5.51 -11.19
N GLN A 246 -9.11 -6.53 -12.04
CA GLN A 246 -10.27 -6.79 -12.90
C GLN A 246 -11.56 -6.93 -12.09
N LYS A 247 -11.50 -7.69 -11.00
CA LYS A 247 -12.62 -7.82 -10.05
C LYS A 247 -12.22 -7.15 -8.73
N LYS A 248 -12.81 -5.99 -8.48
CA LYS A 248 -12.53 -5.16 -7.29
C LYS A 248 -13.81 -4.61 -6.70
N GLY A 249 -13.74 -4.18 -5.46
CA GLY A 249 -14.89 -3.58 -4.81
C GLY A 249 -14.56 -3.04 -3.42
N TYR A 250 -15.61 -2.69 -2.71
CA TYR A 250 -15.53 -2.34 -1.30
C TYR A 250 -16.84 -2.68 -0.58
N PHE A 251 -16.76 -2.82 0.72
CA PHE A 251 -17.92 -2.95 1.61
C PHE A 251 -17.68 -2.20 2.92
N TYR A 252 -18.76 -2.01 3.65
CA TYR A 252 -18.71 -1.42 4.98
C TYR A 252 -19.01 -2.49 6.03
N THR A 253 -18.34 -2.40 7.16
CA THR A 253 -18.66 -3.19 8.35
C THR A 253 -19.53 -2.37 9.30
N ASN A 254 -20.34 -3.04 10.13
CA ASN A 254 -21.21 -2.36 11.10
C ASN A 254 -20.46 -1.92 12.37
N GLN A 255 -19.21 -2.36 12.52
CA GLN A 255 -18.29 -2.00 13.60
C GLN A 255 -16.87 -1.97 13.06
N ILE A 256 -15.92 -1.46 13.84
CA ILE A 256 -14.50 -1.53 13.48
C ILE A 256 -14.10 -2.99 13.28
N ALA A 257 -13.54 -3.28 12.11
CA ALA A 257 -13.05 -4.62 11.76
C ALA A 257 -11.65 -4.81 12.34
N GLU A 258 -11.57 -5.03 13.66
CA GLU A 258 -10.30 -5.23 14.35
C GLU A 258 -9.51 -6.39 13.76
N GLY A 259 -8.20 -6.23 13.65
CA GLY A 259 -7.29 -7.24 13.07
C GLY A 259 -7.28 -7.31 11.55
N LEU A 260 -8.11 -6.52 10.84
CA LEU A 260 -8.05 -6.41 9.39
C LEU A 260 -7.22 -5.20 8.97
N THR A 261 -6.15 -5.47 8.27
CA THR A 261 -5.30 -4.46 7.63
C THR A 261 -5.17 -4.73 6.14
N ALA A 262 -4.76 -3.74 5.38
CA ALA A 262 -4.39 -3.96 3.99
C ALA A 262 -3.28 -5.03 3.87
N GLY A 263 -3.35 -5.84 2.81
CA GLY A 263 -2.50 -7.03 2.66
C GLY A 263 -3.07 -8.31 3.29
N SER A 264 -4.14 -8.20 4.08
CA SER A 264 -4.86 -9.39 4.59
C SER A 264 -5.64 -10.08 3.47
N VAL A 265 -5.88 -11.36 3.67
CA VAL A 265 -6.74 -12.18 2.80
C VAL A 265 -7.92 -12.66 3.61
N ILE A 266 -9.12 -12.52 3.06
CA ILE A 266 -10.37 -13.01 3.67
C ILE A 266 -11.18 -13.80 2.65
N ASN A 267 -12.15 -14.58 3.10
CA ASN A 267 -13.15 -15.20 2.23
C ASN A 267 -14.46 -14.44 2.29
N ILE A 268 -15.02 -14.10 1.12
CA ILE A 268 -16.41 -13.65 1.01
C ILE A 268 -17.25 -14.85 0.58
N ASN A 269 -18.36 -15.05 1.27
CA ASN A 269 -19.36 -16.05 0.92
C ASN A 269 -20.73 -15.53 1.28
N THR A 270 -21.32 -14.72 0.40
CA THR A 270 -22.66 -14.17 0.58
C THR A 270 -23.51 -14.49 -0.66
N GLU A 271 -24.83 -14.59 -0.51
CA GLU A 271 -25.73 -14.87 -1.63
C GLU A 271 -25.70 -13.76 -2.69
N ASP A 272 -25.42 -12.52 -2.27
CA ASP A 272 -25.50 -11.32 -3.11
C ASP A 272 -24.24 -11.05 -3.96
N THR A 273 -23.11 -11.69 -3.65
CA THR A 273 -21.83 -11.37 -4.30
C THR A 273 -21.48 -12.25 -5.51
N GLY A 274 -22.17 -13.36 -5.73
CA GLY A 274 -22.06 -14.20 -6.93
C GLY A 274 -20.61 -14.54 -7.31
N SER A 275 -20.15 -14.05 -8.46
CA SER A 275 -18.78 -14.30 -8.97
C SER A 275 -17.66 -13.67 -8.14
N PHE A 276 -17.99 -12.81 -7.19
CA PHE A 276 -17.03 -12.23 -6.22
C PHE A 276 -16.83 -13.10 -4.98
N ASN A 277 -17.65 -14.14 -4.78
CA ASN A 277 -17.43 -15.09 -3.69
C ASN A 277 -16.09 -15.79 -3.80
N GLY A 278 -15.54 -16.15 -2.65
CA GLY A 278 -14.25 -16.78 -2.49
C GLY A 278 -13.19 -15.84 -1.91
N LYS A 279 -11.95 -16.14 -2.23
CA LYS A 279 -10.77 -15.48 -1.66
C LYS A 279 -10.58 -14.09 -2.25
N ILE A 280 -10.45 -13.09 -1.39
CA ILE A 280 -10.17 -11.71 -1.76
C ILE A 280 -8.96 -11.18 -1.00
N PHE A 281 -8.22 -10.29 -1.63
CA PHE A 281 -7.08 -9.57 -1.08
C PHE A 281 -7.49 -8.14 -0.75
N LEU A 282 -7.19 -7.70 0.48
CA LEU A 282 -7.54 -6.36 0.95
C LEU A 282 -6.52 -5.34 0.47
N THR A 283 -6.91 -4.46 -0.44
CA THR A 283 -6.03 -3.45 -1.02
C THR A 283 -5.92 -2.19 -0.16
N ARG A 284 -6.99 -1.88 0.57
CA ARG A 284 -7.06 -0.77 1.52
C ARG A 284 -8.08 -1.07 2.61
N VAL A 285 -7.76 -0.70 3.83
CA VAL A 285 -8.68 -0.74 4.97
C VAL A 285 -8.73 0.64 5.60
N ARG A 286 -9.93 1.21 5.69
CA ARG A 286 -10.18 2.46 6.41
C ARG A 286 -10.96 2.17 7.68
N HIS A 287 -10.40 2.52 8.81
CA HIS A 287 -11.09 2.53 10.10
C HIS A 287 -11.50 3.96 10.45
N ASP A 288 -12.80 4.20 10.60
CA ASP A 288 -13.35 5.47 11.07
C ASP A 288 -13.91 5.26 12.50
N TYR A 289 -13.08 5.55 13.47
CA TYR A 289 -13.39 5.28 14.88
C TYR A 289 -14.49 6.21 15.43
N LYS A 290 -14.71 7.37 14.81
CA LYS A 290 -15.84 8.23 15.19
C LYS A 290 -17.18 7.63 14.78
N LYS A 291 -17.20 6.98 13.61
CA LYS A 291 -18.40 6.28 13.14
C LYS A 291 -18.52 4.86 13.69
N GLY A 292 -17.45 4.34 14.30
CA GLY A 292 -17.39 2.94 14.71
C GLY A 292 -17.48 1.97 13.55
N GLN A 293 -16.95 2.31 12.38
CA GLN A 293 -17.14 1.59 11.12
C GLN A 293 -15.84 1.44 10.35
N SER A 294 -15.68 0.32 9.66
CA SER A 294 -14.60 0.15 8.68
C SER A 294 -15.14 0.13 7.26
N LYS A 295 -14.34 0.67 6.32
CA LYS A 295 -14.55 0.51 4.88
C LYS A 295 -13.40 -0.30 4.32
N ILE A 296 -13.72 -1.46 3.77
CA ILE A 296 -12.78 -2.46 3.28
C ILE A 296 -12.79 -2.43 1.76
N PHE A 297 -11.64 -2.15 1.15
CA PHE A 297 -11.46 -2.22 -0.30
C PHE A 297 -10.71 -3.51 -0.64
N PHE A 298 -11.13 -4.16 -1.70
CA PHE A 298 -10.60 -5.46 -2.07
C PHE A 298 -10.47 -5.64 -3.57
N ARG A 299 -9.65 -6.59 -3.95
CA ARG A 299 -9.66 -7.25 -5.25
C ARG A 299 -9.79 -8.75 -5.08
N LYS A 300 -10.35 -9.42 -6.08
CA LYS A 300 -10.39 -10.87 -6.07
C LYS A 300 -9.00 -11.44 -6.32
N VAL A 301 -8.65 -12.49 -5.58
CA VAL A 301 -7.43 -13.26 -5.88
C VAL A 301 -7.68 -14.02 -7.17
N VAL A 302 -6.81 -13.84 -8.16
CA VAL A 302 -6.87 -14.55 -9.44
C VAL A 302 -6.13 -15.88 -9.27
N GLU A 303 -6.85 -16.97 -9.39
CA GLU A 303 -6.31 -18.34 -9.39
C GLU A 303 -5.54 -18.67 -10.68
#